data_77ebcc11cc1b3dabfc5dcab0b9ceac85
#
_entry.id   77ebcc11cc1b3dabfc5dcab0b9ceac85
#
_cell.length_a   1.000
_cell.length_b   1.000
_cell.length_c   1.000
_cell.angle_alpha   90.00
_cell.angle_beta   90.00
_cell.angle_gamma   90.00
#
_symmetry.space_group_name_H-M   'P 1'
#
loop_
_entity.id
_entity.type
_entity.pdbx_description
1 polymer ?
#
loop_
_entity_poly.entity_id
_entity_poly.type
_entity_poly.pdbx_seq_one_letter_code
_entity_poly.pdbx_strand_id
1 'polypeptide(L)'
;IRDSSTSRGLGDVYKRQRENLLKRLTTLADYEKISAPIKKHGKYYFSKNDGLQNQSVFYVQDSLDGEPRVFLDPNKLSDDGTVALTGLYFSNDGKYTAYSISRSGSDWSEIFVMDTESGKLLEDHIEWAKFTGAAWQGDGFYYSAYDAPAKGKEFSNENEKHKIYYHKIGEPQSKDKLIYQNPAYPKRFYTASTSEDERILFLTESGAGRGNNLFIRDLKKPNSPFIQLTTDLDYQYYPIEVIGDQMYIYTNYGAPKNRIMVADINRPKLEDWKAVSYTHLRAHET
;
A
#
# COMPACT_ATOMS: atom_id res chain seq x y z
N ILE A 1 -25.97 15.48 -53.48
CA ILE A 1 -24.52 15.56 -53.27
C ILE A 1 -24.33 16.34 -51.96
N ARG A 2 -24.20 15.63 -50.85
CA ARG A 2 -23.88 16.25 -49.53
C ARG A 2 -22.38 16.53 -49.50
N ASP A 3 -22.07 17.78 -49.29
CA ASP A 3 -20.74 18.35 -49.29
C ASP A 3 -19.83 17.67 -48.24
N SER A 4 -18.81 16.94 -48.71
CA SER A 4 -17.82 16.27 -47.87
C SER A 4 -16.81 17.23 -47.20
N SER A 5 -16.94 18.55 -47.47
CA SER A 5 -16.04 19.58 -46.94
C SER A 5 -16.29 19.91 -45.47
N THR A 6 -17.53 19.79 -44.99
CA THR A 6 -17.91 20.10 -43.61
C THR A 6 -17.36 19.08 -42.57
N SER A 7 -17.27 17.80 -42.94
CA SER A 7 -16.75 16.77 -42.04
C SER A 7 -15.22 16.84 -41.88
N ARG A 8 -14.49 17.26 -42.92
CA ARG A 8 -13.02 17.49 -42.84
C ARG A 8 -12.69 18.72 -41.99
N GLY A 9 -13.47 19.80 -42.10
CA GLY A 9 -13.26 21.00 -41.27
C GLY A 9 -13.47 20.77 -39.80
N LEU A 10 -14.47 19.98 -39.40
CA LEU A 10 -14.69 19.60 -37.99
C LEU A 10 -13.54 18.73 -37.47
N GLY A 11 -13.06 17.75 -38.24
CA GLY A 11 -11.90 16.92 -37.85
C GLY A 11 -10.64 17.75 -37.63
N ASP A 12 -10.38 18.76 -38.43
CA ASP A 12 -9.19 19.64 -38.27
C ASP A 12 -9.35 20.62 -37.11
N VAL A 13 -10.57 21.09 -36.79
CA VAL A 13 -10.83 21.88 -35.59
C VAL A 13 -10.56 21.06 -34.33
N TYR A 14 -11.06 19.82 -34.24
CA TYR A 14 -10.83 18.94 -33.11
C TYR A 14 -9.34 18.61 -32.93
N LYS A 15 -8.60 18.35 -34.00
CA LYS A 15 -7.16 18.11 -33.97
C LYS A 15 -6.40 19.32 -33.40
N ARG A 16 -6.71 20.52 -33.91
CA ARG A 16 -6.09 21.76 -33.45
C ARG A 16 -6.42 22.07 -31.98
N GLN A 17 -7.66 21.84 -31.56
CA GLN A 17 -8.06 21.99 -30.17
C GLN A 17 -7.32 21.00 -29.28
N ARG A 18 -7.22 19.73 -29.69
CA ARG A 18 -6.47 18.71 -28.98
C ARG A 18 -4.98 19.08 -28.80
N GLU A 19 -4.35 19.53 -29.87
CA GLU A 19 -2.94 19.98 -29.84
C GLU A 19 -2.74 21.17 -28.90
N ASN A 20 -3.62 22.17 -28.96
CA ASN A 20 -3.56 23.34 -28.06
C ASN A 20 -3.77 22.94 -26.59
N LEU A 21 -4.73 22.06 -26.31
CA LEU A 21 -4.98 21.55 -24.97
C LEU A 21 -3.79 20.72 -24.48
N LEU A 22 -3.24 19.84 -25.31
CA LEU A 22 -2.06 19.05 -24.95
C LEU A 22 -0.88 19.95 -24.61
N LYS A 23 -0.56 20.95 -25.49
CA LYS A 23 0.50 21.92 -25.23
C LYS A 23 0.28 22.67 -23.91
N ARG A 24 -0.96 23.12 -23.65
CA ARG A 24 -1.29 23.84 -22.43
C ARG A 24 -1.14 22.96 -21.19
N LEU A 25 -1.64 21.72 -21.23
CA LEU A 25 -1.54 20.75 -20.14
C LEU A 25 -0.07 20.38 -19.88
N THR A 26 0.71 20.13 -20.94
CA THR A 26 2.16 19.88 -20.81
C THR A 26 2.85 21.03 -20.11
N THR A 27 2.64 22.28 -20.54
CA THR A 27 3.23 23.46 -19.89
C THR A 27 2.80 23.60 -18.44
N LEU A 28 1.55 23.28 -18.11
CA LEU A 28 1.05 23.37 -16.73
C LEU A 28 1.56 22.22 -15.84
N ALA A 29 1.86 21.06 -16.41
CA ALA A 29 2.38 19.90 -15.70
C ALA A 29 3.91 19.92 -15.55
N ASP A 30 4.61 20.71 -16.39
CA ASP A 30 6.06 20.79 -16.45
C ASP A 30 6.60 21.74 -15.37
N TYR A 31 6.58 21.24 -14.12
CA TYR A 31 7.20 21.89 -12.97
C TYR A 31 7.74 20.84 -12.01
N GLU A 32 8.79 21.16 -11.32
CA GLU A 32 9.40 20.28 -10.32
C GLU A 32 8.41 19.99 -9.17
N LYS A 33 8.26 18.71 -8.83
CA LYS A 33 7.41 18.22 -7.72
C LYS A 33 8.29 17.45 -6.75
N ILE A 34 8.29 17.88 -5.49
CA ILE A 34 9.08 17.25 -4.43
C ILE A 34 8.13 16.92 -3.27
N SER A 35 8.20 15.69 -2.77
CA SER A 35 7.47 15.32 -1.56
C SER A 35 8.17 15.84 -0.30
N ALA A 36 7.42 15.97 0.80
CA ALA A 36 8.04 16.16 2.10
C ALA A 36 8.96 14.95 2.42
N PRO A 37 10.16 15.18 3.00
CA PRO A 37 11.05 14.10 3.39
C PRO A 37 10.49 13.35 4.61
N ILE A 38 10.62 12.03 4.60
CA ILE A 38 10.34 11.17 5.74
C ILE A 38 11.65 10.66 6.33
N LYS A 39 11.77 10.69 7.66
CA LYS A 39 12.94 10.15 8.34
C LYS A 39 12.74 8.67 8.65
N LYS A 40 13.65 7.81 8.17
CA LYS A 40 13.72 6.38 8.48
C LYS A 40 15.17 5.98 8.73
N HIS A 41 15.42 5.31 9.85
CA HIS A 41 16.76 4.78 10.21
C HIS A 41 17.89 5.82 10.08
N GLY A 42 17.63 7.04 10.56
CA GLY A 42 18.62 8.14 10.54
C GLY A 42 18.80 8.83 9.20
N LYS A 43 18.19 8.36 8.11
CA LYS A 43 18.23 8.96 6.78
C LYS A 43 16.89 9.57 6.40
N TYR A 44 16.90 10.45 5.40
CA TYR A 44 15.73 11.15 4.90
C TYR A 44 15.43 10.68 3.48
N TYR A 45 14.19 10.24 3.25
CA TYR A 45 13.72 9.75 1.97
C TYR A 45 12.63 10.67 1.43
N PHE A 46 12.70 10.99 0.15
CA PHE A 46 11.69 11.81 -0.53
C PHE A 46 11.60 11.40 -1.99
N SER A 47 10.53 11.80 -2.66
CA SER A 47 10.36 11.61 -4.09
C SER A 47 10.44 12.95 -4.82
N LYS A 48 11.02 12.91 -6.02
CA LYS A 48 11.14 14.07 -6.90
C LYS A 48 10.76 13.69 -8.32
N ASN A 49 10.03 14.58 -8.98
CA ASN A 49 9.73 14.52 -10.40
C ASN A 49 10.17 15.87 -11.01
N ASP A 50 10.93 15.84 -12.08
CA ASP A 50 11.45 17.06 -12.73
C ASP A 50 10.41 17.80 -13.57
N GLY A 51 9.18 17.27 -13.65
CA GLY A 51 8.05 17.84 -14.37
C GLY A 51 7.30 16.80 -15.17
N LEU A 52 7.93 16.26 -16.20
CA LEU A 52 7.31 15.36 -17.18
C LEU A 52 7.79 13.90 -17.09
N GLN A 53 8.58 13.55 -16.09
CA GLN A 53 8.95 12.15 -15.87
C GLN A 53 7.68 11.31 -15.64
N ASN A 54 7.70 10.08 -16.15
CA ASN A 54 6.56 9.15 -16.06
C ASN A 54 6.19 8.84 -14.61
N GLN A 55 7.22 8.62 -13.76
CA GLN A 55 7.09 8.40 -12.32
C GLN A 55 8.13 9.23 -11.57
N SER A 56 7.81 9.60 -10.32
CA SER A 56 8.77 10.27 -9.46
C SER A 56 9.91 9.33 -9.07
N VAL A 57 11.12 9.85 -9.03
CA VAL A 57 12.32 9.15 -8.57
C VAL A 57 12.43 9.30 -7.07
N PHE A 58 12.78 8.23 -6.36
CA PHE A 58 13.00 8.23 -4.91
C PHE A 58 14.46 8.50 -4.61
N TYR A 59 14.68 9.43 -3.68
CA TYR A 59 15.98 9.86 -3.22
C TYR A 59 16.18 9.58 -1.74
N VAL A 60 17.43 9.47 -1.32
CA VAL A 60 17.84 9.38 0.07
C VAL A 60 18.98 10.36 0.34
N GLN A 61 18.99 10.96 1.53
CA GLN A 61 20.05 11.83 2.02
C GLN A 61 20.30 11.59 3.51
N ASP A 62 21.52 11.85 3.97
CA ASP A 62 21.92 11.56 5.35
C ASP A 62 21.51 12.66 6.34
N SER A 63 21.23 13.87 5.86
CA SER A 63 20.68 15.00 6.63
C SER A 63 19.69 15.79 5.76
N LEU A 64 18.89 16.67 6.35
CA LEU A 64 17.94 17.51 5.61
C LEU A 64 18.62 18.41 4.56
N ASP A 65 19.85 18.84 4.83
CA ASP A 65 20.65 19.68 3.94
C ASP A 65 21.75 18.87 3.23
N GLY A 66 21.67 17.52 3.30
CA GLY A 66 22.66 16.64 2.67
C GLY A 66 22.44 16.49 1.17
N GLU A 67 23.50 16.06 0.46
CA GLU A 67 23.41 15.78 -0.96
C GLU A 67 22.50 14.56 -1.23
N PRO A 68 21.44 14.72 -2.03
CA PRO A 68 20.54 13.61 -2.35
C PRO A 68 21.20 12.63 -3.34
N ARG A 69 21.03 11.35 -3.08
CA ARG A 69 21.37 10.29 -4.02
C ARG A 69 20.12 9.49 -4.41
N VAL A 70 20.09 8.97 -5.62
CA VAL A 70 18.98 8.13 -6.08
C VAL A 70 18.93 6.88 -5.22
N PHE A 71 17.75 6.62 -4.64
CA PHE A 71 17.44 5.42 -3.88
C PHE A 71 16.78 4.36 -4.77
N LEU A 72 15.71 4.76 -5.47
CA LEU A 72 15.01 3.91 -6.42
C LEU A 72 14.44 4.77 -7.55
N ASP A 73 14.75 4.41 -8.79
CA ASP A 73 14.22 5.07 -9.98
C ASP A 73 13.20 4.14 -10.68
N PRO A 74 11.88 4.36 -10.47
CA PRO A 74 10.86 3.51 -11.08
C PRO A 74 10.84 3.57 -12.61
N ASN A 75 11.37 4.64 -13.20
CA ASN A 75 11.43 4.80 -14.66
C ASN A 75 12.42 3.82 -15.33
N LYS A 76 13.30 3.18 -14.53
CA LYS A 76 14.26 2.17 -14.98
C LYS A 76 13.77 0.73 -14.79
N LEU A 77 12.57 0.51 -14.26
CA LEU A 77 12.03 -0.83 -14.02
C LEU A 77 11.48 -1.49 -15.30
N SER A 78 11.25 -0.72 -16.36
CA SER A 78 10.92 -1.24 -17.69
C SER A 78 11.32 -0.25 -18.78
N ASP A 79 11.72 -0.77 -19.94
CA ASP A 79 12.13 0.06 -21.10
C ASP A 79 10.93 0.77 -21.75
N ASP A 80 9.75 0.18 -21.66
CA ASP A 80 8.50 0.69 -22.27
C ASP A 80 7.68 1.59 -21.34
N GLY A 81 8.12 1.77 -20.08
CA GLY A 81 7.44 2.59 -19.08
C GLY A 81 6.10 2.04 -18.60
N THR A 82 5.80 0.76 -18.84
CA THR A 82 4.53 0.13 -18.43
C THR A 82 4.54 -0.43 -17.01
N VAL A 83 5.69 -0.46 -16.35
CA VAL A 83 5.82 -0.87 -14.95
C VAL A 83 5.67 0.34 -14.03
N ALA A 84 4.74 0.26 -13.09
CA ALA A 84 4.51 1.27 -12.07
C ALA A 84 4.94 0.78 -10.69
N LEU A 85 5.68 1.60 -9.95
CA LEU A 85 5.93 1.39 -8.52
C LEU A 85 4.63 1.68 -7.75
N THR A 86 4.18 0.71 -6.95
CA THR A 86 2.92 0.80 -6.19
C THR A 86 3.12 0.90 -4.68
N GLY A 87 4.31 0.57 -4.16
CA GLY A 87 4.62 0.69 -2.75
C GLY A 87 6.10 0.57 -2.43
N LEU A 88 6.50 1.12 -1.29
CA LEU A 88 7.86 1.08 -0.75
C LEU A 88 7.77 0.85 0.77
N TYR A 89 8.37 -0.21 1.27
CA TYR A 89 8.21 -0.70 2.63
C TYR A 89 9.57 -1.03 3.25
N PHE A 90 9.98 -0.24 4.23
CA PHE A 90 11.25 -0.45 4.96
C PHE A 90 11.04 -1.48 6.07
N SER A 91 12.01 -2.39 6.24
CA SER A 91 12.07 -3.24 7.43
C SER A 91 12.31 -2.38 8.68
N ASN A 92 11.84 -2.86 9.85
CA ASN A 92 11.92 -2.07 11.07
C ASN A 92 13.37 -1.90 11.58
N ASP A 93 14.28 -2.79 11.18
CA ASP A 93 15.73 -2.66 11.44
C ASP A 93 16.47 -1.83 10.37
N GLY A 94 15.79 -1.42 9.32
CA GLY A 94 16.34 -0.63 8.21
C GLY A 94 17.23 -1.40 7.24
N LYS A 95 17.40 -2.70 7.42
CA LYS A 95 18.29 -3.52 6.60
C LYS A 95 17.76 -3.76 5.20
N TYR A 96 16.47 -4.00 5.09
CA TYR A 96 15.80 -4.34 3.83
C TYR A 96 14.72 -3.32 3.47
N THR A 97 14.51 -3.19 2.17
CA THR A 97 13.37 -2.47 1.62
C THR A 97 12.66 -3.37 0.62
N ALA A 98 11.39 -3.67 0.91
CA ALA A 98 10.51 -4.28 -0.06
C ALA A 98 9.86 -3.19 -0.92
N TYR A 99 9.69 -3.43 -2.21
CA TYR A 99 8.93 -2.56 -3.07
C TYR A 99 7.98 -3.38 -3.95
N SER A 100 6.81 -2.83 -4.20
CA SER A 100 5.82 -3.48 -5.06
C SER A 100 5.68 -2.75 -6.39
N ILE A 101 5.46 -3.53 -7.43
CA ILE A 101 5.22 -3.03 -8.78
C ILE A 101 3.93 -3.61 -9.34
N SER A 102 3.35 -2.88 -10.29
CA SER A 102 2.26 -3.33 -11.15
C SER A 102 2.69 -3.22 -12.61
N ARG A 103 2.31 -4.20 -13.44
CA ARG A 103 2.63 -4.21 -14.86
C ARG A 103 1.41 -3.86 -15.70
N SER A 104 1.59 -2.97 -16.67
CA SER A 104 0.58 -2.62 -17.68
C SER A 104 -0.79 -2.24 -17.08
N GLY A 105 -0.79 -1.57 -15.91
CA GLY A 105 -2.01 -1.14 -15.23
C GLY A 105 -2.84 -2.28 -14.61
N SER A 106 -2.23 -3.46 -14.44
CA SER A 106 -2.87 -4.59 -13.75
C SER A 106 -3.07 -4.29 -12.26
N ASP A 107 -4.10 -4.88 -11.66
CA ASP A 107 -4.27 -4.93 -10.20
C ASP A 107 -3.36 -5.96 -9.52
N TRP A 108 -2.73 -6.85 -10.29
CA TRP A 108 -1.74 -7.77 -9.77
C TRP A 108 -0.45 -7.01 -9.45
N SER A 109 0.11 -7.33 -8.29
CA SER A 109 1.37 -6.77 -7.82
C SER A 109 2.43 -7.85 -7.70
N GLU A 110 3.65 -7.47 -7.98
CA GLU A 110 4.85 -8.25 -7.65
C GLU A 110 5.60 -7.51 -6.54
N ILE A 111 6.20 -8.23 -5.60
CA ILE A 111 7.01 -7.64 -4.54
C ILE A 111 8.44 -8.12 -4.69
N PHE A 112 9.37 -7.18 -4.67
CA PHE A 112 10.81 -7.41 -4.69
C PHE A 112 11.44 -6.88 -3.41
N VAL A 113 12.58 -7.41 -3.05
CA VAL A 113 13.34 -6.99 -1.87
C VAL A 113 14.74 -6.55 -2.27
N MET A 114 15.21 -5.48 -1.68
CA MET A 114 16.58 -5.00 -1.83
C MET A 114 17.22 -4.72 -0.48
N ASP A 115 18.53 -4.84 -0.42
CA ASP A 115 19.32 -4.30 0.68
C ASP A 115 19.24 -2.77 0.66
N THR A 116 18.82 -2.17 1.76
CA THR A 116 18.50 -0.74 1.84
C THR A 116 19.72 0.16 1.65
N GLU A 117 20.89 -0.27 2.13
CA GLU A 117 22.10 0.57 2.08
C GLU A 117 22.72 0.55 0.69
N SER A 118 22.90 -0.64 0.11
CA SER A 118 23.56 -0.80 -1.19
C SER A 118 22.61 -0.66 -2.38
N GLY A 119 21.28 -0.76 -2.18
CA GLY A 119 20.30 -0.82 -3.25
C GLY A 119 20.36 -2.13 -4.06
N LYS A 120 21.13 -3.12 -3.60
CA LYS A 120 21.27 -4.40 -4.31
C LYS A 120 20.00 -5.22 -4.18
N LEU A 121 19.43 -5.63 -5.31
CA LEU A 121 18.27 -6.53 -5.38
C LEU A 121 18.65 -7.91 -4.84
N LEU A 122 17.78 -8.47 -3.99
CA LEU A 122 17.86 -9.85 -3.51
C LEU A 122 17.11 -10.79 -4.50
N GLU A 123 17.17 -12.08 -4.22
CA GLU A 123 16.47 -13.09 -5.02
C GLU A 123 14.97 -13.23 -4.66
N ASP A 124 14.56 -12.55 -3.58
CA ASP A 124 13.19 -12.58 -3.09
C ASP A 124 12.24 -11.90 -4.07
N HIS A 125 11.30 -12.68 -4.59
CA HIS A 125 10.29 -12.24 -5.55
C HIS A 125 8.96 -12.90 -5.25
N ILE A 126 7.95 -12.08 -4.98
CA ILE A 126 6.58 -12.49 -4.72
C ILE A 126 5.71 -12.16 -5.92
N GLU A 127 4.98 -13.13 -6.41
CA GLU A 127 4.01 -13.00 -7.48
C GLU A 127 2.58 -13.16 -6.95
N TRP A 128 1.60 -12.76 -7.75
CA TRP A 128 0.16 -12.91 -7.49
C TRP A 128 -0.32 -12.22 -6.21
N ALA A 129 0.45 -11.22 -5.77
CA ALA A 129 0.05 -10.34 -4.70
C ALA A 129 -1.04 -9.37 -5.18
N LYS A 130 -1.99 -9.04 -4.30
CA LYS A 130 -3.07 -8.10 -4.61
C LYS A 130 -3.62 -7.51 -3.33
N PHE A 131 -3.98 -6.21 -3.34
CA PHE A 131 -4.49 -5.48 -2.17
C PHE A 131 -3.58 -5.61 -0.95
N THR A 132 -2.27 -5.44 -1.13
CA THR A 132 -1.27 -5.76 -0.14
C THR A 132 -0.16 -4.71 -0.06
N GLY A 133 0.51 -4.68 1.10
CA GLY A 133 1.85 -4.14 1.29
C GLY A 133 2.80 -5.24 1.76
N ALA A 134 3.97 -4.87 2.24
CA ALA A 134 4.87 -5.74 2.98
C ALA A 134 4.90 -5.28 4.45
N ALA A 135 4.22 -6.02 5.33
CA ALA A 135 4.18 -5.75 6.76
C ALA A 135 5.33 -6.51 7.44
N TRP A 136 6.42 -5.81 7.73
CA TRP A 136 7.64 -6.40 8.24
C TRP A 136 7.49 -6.96 9.66
N GLN A 137 8.15 -8.10 9.92
CA GLN A 137 8.28 -8.70 11.23
C GLN A 137 9.50 -9.64 11.24
N GLY A 138 10.47 -9.37 12.11
CA GLY A 138 11.67 -10.17 12.22
C GLY A 138 12.46 -10.25 10.90
N ASP A 139 12.71 -11.48 10.45
CA ASP A 139 13.47 -11.78 9.23
C ASP A 139 12.60 -11.91 7.96
N GLY A 140 11.38 -11.35 7.98
CA GLY A 140 10.46 -11.45 6.86
C GLY A 140 9.31 -10.45 6.92
N PHE A 141 8.28 -10.67 6.11
CA PHE A 141 7.11 -9.82 6.06
C PHE A 141 5.83 -10.58 5.73
N TYR A 142 4.71 -10.05 6.20
CA TYR A 142 3.38 -10.50 5.80
C TYR A 142 2.95 -9.80 4.52
N TYR A 143 2.29 -10.55 3.65
CA TYR A 143 1.69 -10.04 2.43
C TYR A 143 0.40 -10.79 2.12
N SER A 144 -0.41 -10.22 1.23
CA SER A 144 -1.68 -10.80 0.81
C SER A 144 -1.63 -11.20 -0.66
N ALA A 145 -2.17 -12.38 -0.95
CA ALA A 145 -2.18 -12.92 -2.30
C ALA A 145 -3.41 -13.80 -2.56
N TYR A 146 -3.67 -14.03 -3.83
CA TYR A 146 -4.54 -15.12 -4.29
C TYR A 146 -3.70 -16.29 -4.78
N ASP A 147 -4.33 -17.42 -5.04
CA ASP A 147 -3.70 -18.51 -5.77
C ASP A 147 -3.40 -18.04 -7.21
N ALA A 148 -2.29 -18.53 -7.77
CA ALA A 148 -1.91 -18.23 -9.14
C ALA A 148 -3.08 -18.57 -10.09
N PRO A 149 -3.51 -17.64 -10.94
CA PRO A 149 -4.55 -17.91 -11.92
C PRO A 149 -4.10 -18.93 -12.95
N ALA A 150 -5.04 -19.63 -13.55
CA ALA A 150 -4.73 -20.50 -14.68
C ALA A 150 -4.17 -19.66 -15.83
N LYS A 151 -3.16 -20.19 -16.54
CA LYS A 151 -2.49 -19.50 -17.65
C LYS A 151 -3.48 -18.95 -18.67
N GLY A 152 -3.40 -17.66 -18.96
CA GLY A 152 -4.28 -16.94 -19.85
C GLY A 152 -5.63 -16.53 -19.24
N LYS A 153 -5.79 -16.71 -17.92
CA LYS A 153 -6.98 -16.33 -17.15
C LYS A 153 -6.73 -15.20 -16.15
N GLU A 154 -5.56 -14.59 -16.19
CA GLU A 154 -5.07 -13.61 -15.22
C GLU A 154 -6.01 -12.40 -15.06
N PHE A 155 -6.75 -12.04 -16.12
CA PHE A 155 -7.66 -10.89 -16.15
C PHE A 155 -9.14 -11.27 -16.30
N SER A 156 -9.47 -12.56 -16.38
CA SER A 156 -10.84 -13.02 -16.67
C SER A 156 -11.48 -13.83 -15.57
N ASN A 157 -10.73 -14.30 -14.57
CA ASN A 157 -11.27 -15.07 -13.46
C ASN A 157 -11.71 -14.13 -12.33
N GLU A 158 -12.78 -14.50 -11.65
CA GLU A 158 -13.16 -13.90 -10.37
C GLU A 158 -12.11 -14.29 -9.33
N ASN A 159 -11.59 -13.31 -8.59
CA ASN A 159 -10.63 -13.54 -7.53
C ASN A 159 -11.38 -13.93 -6.25
N GLU A 160 -11.12 -15.12 -5.74
CA GLU A 160 -11.70 -15.66 -4.51
C GLU A 160 -10.63 -16.23 -3.59
N LYS A 161 -10.97 -16.35 -2.29
CA LYS A 161 -10.10 -16.97 -1.28
C LYS A 161 -8.77 -16.24 -1.09
N HIS A 162 -8.86 -14.93 -0.92
CA HIS A 162 -7.70 -14.12 -0.56
C HIS A 162 -7.06 -14.63 0.73
N LYS A 163 -5.73 -14.60 0.81
CA LYS A 163 -4.94 -15.22 1.87
C LYS A 163 -3.87 -14.24 2.37
N ILE A 164 -3.44 -14.41 3.61
CA ILE A 164 -2.25 -13.77 4.16
C ILE A 164 -1.16 -14.83 4.27
N TYR A 165 0.02 -14.51 3.76
CA TYR A 165 1.23 -15.30 3.86
C TYR A 165 2.32 -14.56 4.66
N TYR A 166 3.27 -15.32 5.17
CA TYR A 166 4.52 -14.79 5.70
C TYR A 166 5.67 -15.29 4.83
N HIS A 167 6.41 -14.37 4.25
CA HIS A 167 7.62 -14.61 3.48
C HIS A 167 8.84 -14.37 4.34
N LYS A 168 9.78 -15.32 4.35
CA LYS A 168 11.06 -15.19 5.01
C LYS A 168 12.13 -14.83 4.00
N ILE A 169 12.91 -13.79 4.28
CA ILE A 169 13.96 -13.30 3.39
C ILE A 169 14.98 -14.40 3.08
N GLY A 170 15.29 -14.55 1.79
CA GLY A 170 16.22 -15.57 1.25
C GLY A 170 15.58 -16.93 1.02
N GLU A 171 14.27 -17.09 1.24
CA GLU A 171 13.56 -18.33 0.91
C GLU A 171 12.68 -18.11 -0.35
N PRO A 172 12.46 -19.15 -1.18
CA PRO A 172 11.55 -19.01 -2.32
C PRO A 172 10.09 -18.90 -1.85
N GLN A 173 9.26 -18.14 -2.58
CA GLN A 173 7.83 -17.95 -2.30
C GLN A 173 7.06 -19.27 -2.07
N SER A 174 7.48 -20.35 -2.71
CA SER A 174 6.84 -21.68 -2.55
C SER A 174 6.93 -22.25 -1.13
N LYS A 175 7.80 -21.70 -0.27
CA LYS A 175 7.93 -22.05 1.14
C LYS A 175 7.17 -21.11 2.08
N ASP A 176 6.49 -20.12 1.55
CA ASP A 176 5.80 -19.12 2.35
C ASP A 176 4.72 -19.77 3.20
N LYS A 177 4.67 -19.33 4.45
CA LYS A 177 3.75 -19.85 5.44
C LYS A 177 2.38 -19.19 5.32
N LEU A 178 1.34 -20.00 5.10
CA LEU A 178 -0.04 -19.52 5.20
C LEU A 178 -0.34 -19.09 6.64
N ILE A 179 -0.73 -17.84 6.83
CA ILE A 179 -1.02 -17.23 8.14
C ILE A 179 -2.52 -17.12 8.38
N TYR A 180 -3.28 -16.74 7.34
CA TYR A 180 -4.71 -16.56 7.47
C TYR A 180 -5.44 -16.79 6.15
N GLN A 181 -6.60 -17.42 6.25
CA GLN A 181 -7.62 -17.51 5.20
C GLN A 181 -8.99 -17.72 5.86
N ASN A 182 -10.05 -17.34 5.18
CA ASN A 182 -11.41 -17.61 5.65
C ASN A 182 -12.29 -18.15 4.49
N PRO A 183 -12.41 -19.47 4.34
CA PRO A 183 -13.20 -20.08 3.27
C PRO A 183 -14.71 -19.79 3.36
N ALA A 184 -15.24 -19.41 4.54
CA ALA A 184 -16.64 -19.05 4.71
C ALA A 184 -17.03 -17.76 3.97
N TYR A 185 -16.04 -16.89 3.69
CA TYR A 185 -16.24 -15.62 2.99
C TYR A 185 -15.25 -15.47 1.83
N PRO A 186 -15.39 -16.25 0.75
CA PRO A 186 -14.38 -16.35 -0.31
C PRO A 186 -14.12 -15.03 -1.06
N LYS A 187 -15.10 -14.10 -1.04
CA LYS A 187 -15.01 -12.79 -1.72
C LYS A 187 -14.46 -11.67 -0.83
N ARG A 188 -14.16 -11.93 0.44
CA ARG A 188 -13.49 -10.96 1.30
C ARG A 188 -12.00 -10.95 1.01
N PHE A 189 -11.40 -9.79 1.23
CA PHE A 189 -9.96 -9.62 1.12
C PHE A 189 -9.37 -9.10 2.42
N TYR A 190 -8.11 -9.38 2.62
CA TYR A 190 -7.40 -9.21 3.89
C TYR A 190 -6.13 -8.41 3.66
N THR A 191 -5.82 -7.51 4.58
CA THR A 191 -4.55 -6.78 4.59
C THR A 191 -3.89 -6.96 5.94
N ALA A 192 -2.59 -7.17 5.95
CA ALA A 192 -1.78 -7.25 7.16
C ALA A 192 -1.02 -5.95 7.40
N SER A 193 -0.88 -5.58 8.67
CA SER A 193 0.07 -4.57 9.15
C SER A 193 0.60 -4.97 10.53
N THR A 194 1.76 -4.46 10.90
CA THR A 194 2.40 -4.75 12.19
C THR A 194 2.55 -3.46 12.99
N SER A 195 2.52 -3.56 14.33
CA SER A 195 2.94 -2.47 15.19
C SER A 195 4.44 -2.16 14.99
N GLU A 196 4.88 -0.95 15.31
CA GLU A 196 6.29 -0.54 15.15
C GLU A 196 7.24 -1.43 15.96
N ASP A 197 6.81 -1.91 17.15
CA ASP A 197 7.55 -2.84 17.99
C ASP A 197 7.43 -4.33 17.55
N GLU A 198 6.80 -4.60 16.41
CA GLU A 198 6.55 -5.93 15.82
C GLU A 198 5.80 -6.90 16.77
N ARG A 199 5.15 -6.40 17.78
CA ARG A 199 4.43 -7.23 18.75
C ARG A 199 3.06 -7.66 18.24
N ILE A 200 2.34 -6.74 17.62
CA ILE A 200 0.97 -6.97 17.20
C ILE A 200 0.89 -7.06 15.68
N LEU A 201 0.36 -8.18 15.21
CA LEU A 201 -0.09 -8.33 13.83
C LEU A 201 -1.57 -7.94 13.76
N PHE A 202 -1.85 -6.90 13.00
CA PHE A 202 -3.20 -6.51 12.63
C PHE A 202 -3.60 -7.18 11.33
N LEU A 203 -4.84 -7.63 11.29
CA LEU A 203 -5.48 -8.11 10.07
C LEU A 203 -6.76 -7.32 9.86
N THR A 204 -6.85 -6.67 8.72
CA THR A 204 -8.04 -5.95 8.27
C THR A 204 -8.78 -6.82 7.26
N GLU A 205 -10.06 -7.10 7.51
CA GLU A 205 -10.94 -7.83 6.59
C GLU A 205 -11.91 -6.85 5.94
N SER A 206 -11.95 -6.81 4.62
CA SER A 206 -12.84 -5.96 3.83
C SER A 206 -13.67 -6.77 2.85
N GLY A 207 -14.78 -6.20 2.40
CA GLY A 207 -15.72 -6.84 1.48
C GLY A 207 -16.67 -5.83 0.85
N ALA A 208 -17.91 -6.23 0.58
CA ALA A 208 -18.91 -5.36 -0.05
C ALA A 208 -19.44 -4.23 0.86
N GLY A 209 -19.04 -4.17 2.13
CA GLY A 209 -19.41 -3.12 3.08
C GLY A 209 -18.66 -1.81 2.84
N ARG A 210 -19.00 -0.79 3.64
CA ARG A 210 -18.34 0.52 3.62
C ARG A 210 -17.15 0.62 4.57
N GLY A 211 -16.98 -0.38 5.43
CA GLY A 211 -15.97 -0.47 6.46
C GLY A 211 -15.17 -1.75 6.37
N ASN A 212 -14.59 -2.12 7.49
CA ASN A 212 -13.75 -3.32 7.63
C ASN A 212 -13.87 -3.91 9.03
N ASN A 213 -13.66 -5.21 9.14
CA ASN A 213 -13.39 -5.85 10.42
C ASN A 213 -11.90 -5.72 10.76
N LEU A 214 -11.61 -5.67 12.04
CA LEU A 214 -10.25 -5.64 12.58
C LEU A 214 -10.01 -6.86 13.48
N PHE A 215 -8.87 -7.50 13.26
CA PHE A 215 -8.37 -8.62 14.09
C PHE A 215 -6.97 -8.28 14.55
N ILE A 216 -6.59 -8.83 15.69
CA ILE A 216 -5.22 -8.75 16.22
C ILE A 216 -4.68 -10.13 16.56
N ARG A 217 -3.35 -10.25 16.52
CA ARG A 217 -2.61 -11.39 17.00
C ARG A 217 -1.35 -10.91 17.72
N ASP A 218 -1.15 -11.33 18.97
CA ASP A 218 0.07 -11.04 19.74
C ASP A 218 1.20 -12.00 19.30
N LEU A 219 2.17 -11.48 18.56
CA LEU A 219 3.29 -12.26 18.02
C LEU A 219 4.33 -12.67 19.08
N LYS A 220 4.34 -12.00 20.25
CA LYS A 220 5.18 -12.40 21.40
C LYS A 220 4.64 -13.65 22.10
N LYS A 221 3.40 -14.04 21.86
CA LYS A 221 2.79 -15.25 22.42
C LYS A 221 2.81 -16.36 21.37
N PRO A 222 3.60 -17.43 21.55
CA PRO A 222 3.64 -18.54 20.61
C PRO A 222 2.23 -19.10 20.35
N ASN A 223 1.92 -19.32 19.07
CA ASN A 223 0.63 -19.88 18.62
C ASN A 223 -0.63 -19.12 19.09
N SER A 224 -0.52 -17.83 19.44
CA SER A 224 -1.70 -17.03 19.77
C SER A 224 -2.68 -17.00 18.58
N PRO A 225 -3.99 -17.16 18.83
CA PRO A 225 -4.99 -17.05 17.78
C PRO A 225 -5.17 -15.59 17.35
N PHE A 226 -5.78 -15.37 16.19
CA PHE A 226 -6.37 -14.08 15.87
C PHE A 226 -7.58 -13.82 16.76
N ILE A 227 -7.63 -12.64 17.33
CA ILE A 227 -8.78 -12.13 18.11
C ILE A 227 -9.52 -11.14 17.22
N GLN A 228 -10.77 -11.42 16.91
CA GLN A 228 -11.63 -10.51 16.18
C GLN A 228 -12.12 -9.40 17.11
N LEU A 229 -11.87 -8.14 16.76
CA LEU A 229 -12.25 -6.97 17.56
C LEU A 229 -13.59 -6.39 17.13
N THR A 230 -13.89 -6.46 15.83
CA THR A 230 -15.11 -5.90 15.24
C THR A 230 -15.74 -6.93 14.31
N THR A 231 -17.07 -6.90 14.16
CA THR A 231 -17.84 -7.95 13.47
C THR A 231 -18.71 -7.43 12.34
N ASP A 232 -18.75 -6.11 12.14
CA ASP A 232 -19.54 -5.47 11.10
C ASP A 232 -18.60 -4.83 10.03
N LEU A 233 -19.11 -4.65 8.83
CA LEU A 233 -18.41 -3.96 7.75
C LEU A 233 -19.00 -2.56 7.49
N ASP A 234 -19.63 -1.96 8.50
CA ASP A 234 -20.31 -0.66 8.39
C ASP A 234 -19.36 0.49 8.72
N TYR A 235 -18.39 0.24 9.61
CA TYR A 235 -17.43 1.22 10.10
C TYR A 235 -16.01 0.88 9.67
N GLN A 236 -15.17 1.91 9.63
CA GLN A 236 -13.76 1.82 9.33
C GLN A 236 -12.94 1.78 10.60
N TYR A 237 -11.99 0.85 10.68
CA TYR A 237 -11.08 0.67 11.82
C TYR A 237 -9.65 0.53 11.29
N TYR A 238 -8.85 1.58 11.48
CA TYR A 238 -7.46 1.61 11.03
C TYR A 238 -6.53 1.72 12.24
N PRO A 239 -5.73 0.69 12.53
CA PRO A 239 -4.69 0.79 13.56
C PRO A 239 -3.71 1.89 13.18
N ILE A 240 -3.38 2.74 14.16
CA ILE A 240 -2.39 3.80 14.02
C ILE A 240 -1.07 3.35 14.61
N GLU A 241 -1.10 2.93 15.90
CA GLU A 241 0.08 2.60 16.68
C GLU A 241 -0.28 1.80 17.92
N VAL A 242 0.73 1.10 18.47
CA VAL A 242 0.67 0.43 19.76
C VAL A 242 1.72 1.01 20.68
N ILE A 243 1.30 1.55 21.81
CA ILE A 243 2.20 2.11 22.84
C ILE A 243 1.99 1.31 24.12
N GLY A 244 2.95 0.47 24.50
CA GLY A 244 2.79 -0.48 25.57
C GLY A 244 1.67 -1.48 25.31
N ASP A 245 0.61 -1.48 26.13
CA ASP A 245 -0.57 -2.33 25.94
C ASP A 245 -1.76 -1.58 25.32
N GLN A 246 -1.56 -0.35 24.84
CA GLN A 246 -2.61 0.47 24.27
C GLN A 246 -2.50 0.54 22.76
N MET A 247 -3.58 0.14 22.06
CA MET A 247 -3.74 0.26 20.62
C MET A 247 -4.53 1.52 20.31
N TYR A 248 -4.00 2.39 19.47
CA TYR A 248 -4.67 3.59 18.94
C TYR A 248 -5.28 3.27 17.58
N ILE A 249 -6.57 3.51 17.45
CA ILE A 249 -7.35 3.12 16.27
C ILE A 249 -8.10 4.33 15.75
N TYR A 250 -7.88 4.69 14.50
CA TYR A 250 -8.65 5.69 13.77
C TYR A 250 -9.92 5.06 13.22
N THR A 251 -11.08 5.65 13.54
CA THR A 251 -12.36 5.06 13.20
C THR A 251 -13.47 6.10 13.05
N ASN A 252 -14.47 5.79 12.20
CA ASN A 252 -15.73 6.51 12.12
C ASN A 252 -16.83 5.90 13.01
N TYR A 253 -16.53 4.88 13.82
CA TYR A 253 -17.48 4.27 14.74
C TYR A 253 -18.00 5.30 15.75
N GLY A 254 -19.32 5.57 15.69
CA GLY A 254 -19.95 6.62 16.51
C GLY A 254 -19.45 8.05 16.27
N ALA A 255 -18.73 8.33 15.17
CA ALA A 255 -18.17 9.63 14.84
C ALA A 255 -18.05 9.80 13.31
N PRO A 256 -19.06 10.36 12.60
CA PRO A 256 -19.06 10.46 11.15
C PRO A 256 -17.86 11.17 10.52
N LYS A 257 -17.20 12.05 11.28
CA LYS A 257 -15.96 12.76 10.86
C LYS A 257 -14.69 12.10 11.40
N ASN A 258 -14.79 10.85 11.84
CA ASN A 258 -13.74 10.06 12.47
C ASN A 258 -13.27 10.59 13.85
N ARG A 259 -12.65 9.71 14.59
CA ARG A 259 -12.00 9.95 15.87
C ARG A 259 -10.88 8.94 16.10
N ILE A 260 -10.05 9.16 17.09
CA ILE A 260 -9.11 8.17 17.60
C ILE A 260 -9.73 7.54 18.84
N MET A 261 -9.72 6.22 18.87
CA MET A 261 -10.06 5.42 20.03
C MET A 261 -8.81 4.66 20.53
N VAL A 262 -8.76 4.37 21.81
CA VAL A 262 -7.76 3.53 22.43
C VAL A 262 -8.41 2.27 22.97
N ALA A 263 -7.77 1.13 22.70
CA ALA A 263 -8.13 -0.20 23.20
C ALA A 263 -6.95 -0.83 23.93
N ASP A 264 -7.22 -1.52 25.03
CA ASP A 264 -6.21 -2.31 25.73
C ASP A 264 -6.06 -3.69 25.05
N ILE A 265 -4.83 -4.07 24.66
CA ILE A 265 -4.53 -5.36 24.02
C ILE A 265 -5.04 -6.55 24.86
N ASN A 266 -5.03 -6.43 26.19
CA ASN A 266 -5.46 -7.49 27.11
C ASN A 266 -6.99 -7.51 27.29
N ARG A 267 -7.68 -6.43 26.90
CA ARG A 267 -9.15 -6.29 26.91
C ARG A 267 -9.61 -5.60 25.63
N PRO A 268 -9.44 -6.27 24.46
CA PRO A 268 -9.54 -5.60 23.18
C PRO A 268 -10.97 -5.49 22.64
N LYS A 269 -12.00 -5.86 23.40
CA LYS A 269 -13.39 -5.81 22.94
C LYS A 269 -13.83 -4.38 22.64
N LEU A 270 -14.62 -4.20 21.58
CA LEU A 270 -15.08 -2.89 21.13
C LEU A 270 -15.81 -2.08 22.22
N GLU A 271 -16.53 -2.75 23.12
CA GLU A 271 -17.24 -2.13 24.26
C GLU A 271 -16.33 -1.49 25.30
N ASP A 272 -15.07 -1.94 25.37
CA ASP A 272 -14.05 -1.43 26.30
C ASP A 272 -13.24 -0.25 25.71
N TRP A 273 -13.44 0.08 24.43
CA TRP A 273 -12.68 1.12 23.76
C TRP A 273 -13.05 2.50 24.28
N LYS A 274 -12.06 3.36 24.47
CA LYS A 274 -12.24 4.75 24.95
C LYS A 274 -11.86 5.75 23.87
N ALA A 275 -12.65 6.81 23.73
CA ALA A 275 -12.29 7.90 22.84
C ALA A 275 -11.11 8.70 23.44
N VAL A 276 -10.08 8.94 22.63
CA VAL A 276 -8.93 9.78 23.01
C VAL A 276 -9.20 11.24 22.71
N SER A 277 -9.96 11.53 21.65
CA SER A 277 -10.33 12.88 21.27
C SER A 277 -11.79 12.91 20.85
N TYR A 278 -12.52 13.94 21.32
CA TYR A 278 -13.89 14.23 20.90
C TYR A 278 -13.94 15.26 19.76
N THR A 279 -12.80 15.81 19.35
CA THR A 279 -12.73 16.76 18.25
C THR A 279 -12.74 16.01 16.91
N HIS A 280 -13.54 16.50 15.96
CA HIS A 280 -13.53 16.00 14.60
C HIS A 280 -12.14 16.18 14.00
N LEU A 281 -11.48 15.07 13.64
CA LEU A 281 -10.09 15.06 13.12
C LEU A 281 -9.97 15.60 11.68
N ARG A 282 -11.08 15.75 10.97
CA ARG A 282 -11.08 16.53 9.72
C ARG A 282 -11.32 17.99 10.07
N ALA A 283 -10.26 18.79 10.01
CA ALA A 283 -10.38 20.24 9.92
C ALA A 283 -11.34 20.60 8.77
N HIS A 284 -12.13 21.63 8.96
CA HIS A 284 -12.85 22.23 7.85
C HIS A 284 -11.81 22.73 6.85
N GLU A 285 -11.71 22.08 5.70
CA GLU A 285 -11.16 22.71 4.52
C GLU A 285 -12.17 23.80 4.12
N THR A 286 -11.91 25.02 4.54
CA THR A 286 -12.55 26.23 4.03
C THR A 286 -11.77 26.74 2.84
#